data_61fffa90f5958c49919d01134977220a
#
_entry.id   61fffa90f5958c49919d01134977220a
#
_cell.length_a   1.000
_cell.length_b   1.000
_cell.length_c   1.000
_cell.angle_alpha   90.00
_cell.angle_beta   90.00
_cell.angle_gamma   90.00
#
_symmetry.space_group_name_H-M   'P 1'
#
loop_
_entity.id
_entity.type
_entity.pdbx_description
1 polymer ?
#
loop_
_entity_poly.entity_id
_entity_poly.type
_entity_poly.pdbx_seq_one_letter_code
_entity_poly.pdbx_strand_id
1 'polypeptide(L)'
;MKGEDAVYIHPSLEPIMGRTYSALLYQEQVIEICRQLAGMSLIDADNVRKAMGKKKPEEMKKWLEVFVNGCTAKKFAGYGFNKSHGVGYALLAYETAYLKANYTTEFLCAKLRHSETHPDKFEQMSALVYDAKLFNIEVVPPRISVGNKDFAVVDDKHIAFGLSALKGVGKTAVTALSKIVKENKTFDEILWAVADGTTKISSAVMTALI
;
A
#
# COMPACT_ATOMS: atom_id res chain seq x y z
N MET A 1 24.51 -2.68 -14.55
CA MET A 1 25.21 -3.82 -13.94
C MET A 1 25.31 -4.90 -15.01
N LYS A 2 26.52 -5.31 -15.39
CA LYS A 2 26.72 -6.51 -16.21
C LYS A 2 26.38 -7.68 -15.27
N GLY A 3 25.31 -8.44 -15.58
CA GLY A 3 24.96 -9.62 -14.79
C GLY A 3 26.08 -10.65 -14.90
N GLU A 4 26.58 -11.11 -13.77
CA GLU A 4 27.35 -12.34 -13.74
C GLU A 4 26.46 -13.46 -14.25
N ASP A 5 27.01 -14.33 -15.10
CA ASP A 5 26.28 -15.48 -15.63
C ASP A 5 25.81 -16.35 -14.47
N ALA A 6 24.51 -16.66 -14.46
CA ALA A 6 23.92 -17.45 -13.38
C ALA A 6 24.54 -18.86 -13.39
N VAL A 7 25.11 -19.26 -12.25
CA VAL A 7 25.69 -20.61 -12.09
C VAL A 7 24.62 -21.56 -11.57
N TYR A 8 24.32 -22.61 -12.33
CA TYR A 8 23.37 -23.65 -11.95
C TYR A 8 24.08 -24.87 -11.39
N ILE A 9 23.60 -25.40 -10.27
CA ILE A 9 24.14 -26.63 -9.64
C ILE A 9 23.95 -27.85 -10.58
N HIS A 10 22.93 -27.81 -11.41
CA HIS A 10 22.63 -28.82 -12.41
C HIS A 10 22.02 -28.18 -13.66
N PRO A 11 22.39 -28.56 -14.88
CA PRO A 11 21.89 -27.96 -16.13
C PRO A 11 20.36 -27.96 -16.24
N SER A 12 19.68 -28.98 -15.74
CA SER A 12 18.23 -29.09 -15.75
C SER A 12 17.51 -28.02 -14.87
N LEU A 13 18.24 -27.25 -14.08
CA LEU A 13 17.69 -26.15 -13.28
C LEU A 13 17.55 -24.86 -14.08
N GLU A 14 18.31 -24.70 -15.15
CA GLU A 14 18.28 -23.48 -15.97
C GLU A 14 16.87 -23.15 -16.51
N PRO A 15 16.09 -24.08 -17.10
CA PRO A 15 14.73 -23.79 -17.57
C PRO A 15 13.78 -23.37 -16.45
N ILE A 16 14.01 -23.84 -15.20
CA ILE A 16 13.15 -23.56 -14.05
C ILE A 16 13.55 -22.27 -13.36
N MET A 17 14.86 -22.02 -13.23
CA MET A 17 15.42 -20.96 -12.39
C MET A 17 16.07 -19.83 -13.21
N GLY A 18 16.06 -19.88 -14.54
CA GLY A 18 16.69 -18.87 -15.40
C GLY A 18 16.15 -17.47 -15.19
N ARG A 19 14.84 -17.34 -15.00
CA ARG A 19 14.19 -16.04 -14.74
C ARG A 19 14.50 -15.47 -13.34
N THR A 20 15.04 -16.27 -12.44
CA THR A 20 15.42 -15.89 -11.08
C THR A 20 16.92 -15.96 -10.85
N TYR A 21 17.73 -16.04 -11.93
CA TYR A 21 19.18 -16.04 -11.87
C TYR A 21 19.75 -17.09 -10.89
N SER A 22 19.27 -18.34 -11.01
CA SER A 22 19.64 -19.46 -10.15
C SER A 22 19.17 -19.35 -8.67
N ALA A 23 18.35 -18.34 -8.34
CA ALA A 23 17.77 -18.24 -7.01
C ALA A 23 16.44 -18.99 -6.93
N LEU A 24 16.26 -19.80 -5.87
CA LEU A 24 15.00 -20.47 -5.57
C LEU A 24 14.09 -19.52 -4.80
N LEU A 25 13.18 -18.84 -5.50
CA LEU A 25 12.33 -17.81 -4.94
C LEU A 25 10.87 -18.26 -4.81
N TYR A 26 10.37 -19.00 -5.81
CA TYR A 26 8.94 -19.31 -5.92
C TYR A 26 8.62 -20.76 -5.54
N GLN A 27 7.44 -20.95 -4.94
CA GLN A 27 6.95 -22.30 -4.55
C GLN A 27 6.74 -23.19 -5.77
N GLU A 28 6.34 -22.62 -6.89
CA GLU A 28 6.16 -23.30 -8.16
C GLU A 28 7.49 -23.87 -8.69
N GLN A 29 8.61 -23.19 -8.43
CA GLN A 29 9.93 -23.70 -8.76
C GLN A 29 10.28 -24.94 -7.94
N VAL A 30 9.90 -25.00 -6.66
CA VAL A 30 10.07 -26.18 -5.81
C VAL A 30 9.34 -27.37 -6.38
N ILE A 31 8.06 -27.17 -6.75
CA ILE A 31 7.23 -28.24 -7.34
C ILE A 31 7.88 -28.73 -8.64
N GLU A 32 8.28 -27.82 -9.52
CA GLU A 32 8.84 -28.18 -10.81
C GLU A 32 10.20 -28.90 -10.69
N ILE A 33 11.03 -28.48 -9.74
CA ILE A 33 12.30 -29.16 -9.45
C ILE A 33 12.05 -30.57 -8.91
N CYS A 34 11.12 -30.76 -7.96
CA CYS A 34 10.78 -32.08 -7.45
C CYS A 34 10.28 -32.99 -8.57
N ARG A 35 9.51 -32.46 -9.50
CA ARG A 35 8.99 -33.23 -10.64
C ARG A 35 10.08 -33.55 -11.68
N GLN A 36 10.84 -32.56 -12.10
CA GLN A 36 11.79 -32.72 -13.21
C GLN A 36 13.09 -33.43 -12.78
N LEU A 37 13.62 -33.11 -11.59
CA LEU A 37 14.87 -33.71 -11.14
C LEU A 37 14.68 -34.99 -10.33
N ALA A 38 13.66 -35.06 -9.46
CA ALA A 38 13.43 -36.22 -8.62
C ALA A 38 12.36 -37.15 -9.17
N GLY A 39 11.70 -36.83 -10.29
CA GLY A 39 10.63 -37.64 -10.86
C GLY A 39 9.41 -37.81 -9.96
N MET A 40 9.22 -36.91 -9.01
CA MET A 40 8.11 -37.01 -8.04
C MET A 40 6.77 -36.71 -8.71
N SER A 41 5.70 -37.31 -8.17
CA SER A 41 4.35 -36.99 -8.56
C SER A 41 4.01 -35.53 -8.20
N LEU A 42 3.00 -34.93 -8.86
CA LEU A 42 2.55 -33.56 -8.52
C LEU A 42 2.08 -33.48 -7.03
N ILE A 43 1.44 -34.54 -6.54
CA ILE A 43 0.95 -34.62 -5.16
C ILE A 43 2.13 -34.63 -4.17
N ASP A 44 3.16 -35.43 -4.44
CA ASP A 44 4.35 -35.50 -3.59
C ASP A 44 5.15 -34.23 -3.63
N ALA A 45 5.32 -33.61 -4.80
CA ALA A 45 5.97 -32.32 -4.96
C ALA A 45 5.25 -31.20 -4.20
N ASP A 46 3.91 -31.20 -4.21
CA ASP A 46 3.11 -30.26 -3.43
C ASP A 46 3.23 -30.50 -1.90
N ASN A 47 3.36 -31.77 -1.49
CA ASN A 47 3.63 -32.11 -0.09
C ASN A 47 5.01 -31.63 0.36
N VAL A 48 6.04 -31.74 -0.48
CA VAL A 48 7.37 -31.13 -0.23
C VAL A 48 7.23 -29.63 -0.02
N ARG A 49 6.57 -28.96 -0.95
CA ARG A 49 6.32 -27.52 -0.86
C ARG A 49 5.61 -27.14 0.45
N LYS A 50 4.58 -27.89 0.85
CA LYS A 50 3.84 -27.68 2.10
C LYS A 50 4.72 -27.88 3.34
N ALA A 51 5.56 -28.93 3.33
CA ALA A 51 6.48 -29.23 4.43
C ALA A 51 7.53 -28.11 4.59
N MET A 52 8.08 -27.61 3.48
CA MET A 52 8.99 -26.47 3.47
C MET A 52 8.31 -25.20 4.04
N GLY A 53 7.10 -24.87 3.57
CA GLY A 53 6.36 -23.70 4.03
C GLY A 53 5.99 -23.74 5.51
N LYS A 54 5.67 -24.92 6.04
CA LYS A 54 5.34 -25.12 7.46
C LYS A 54 6.57 -25.28 8.37
N LYS A 55 7.78 -25.32 7.81
CA LYS A 55 9.05 -25.50 8.53
C LYS A 55 9.02 -26.72 9.47
N LYS A 56 8.47 -27.85 9.02
CA LYS A 56 8.38 -29.10 9.79
C LYS A 56 9.59 -29.99 9.52
N PRO A 57 10.59 -30.07 10.41
CA PRO A 57 11.85 -30.77 10.16
C PRO A 57 11.66 -32.27 9.89
N GLU A 58 10.77 -32.93 10.62
CA GLU A 58 10.54 -34.37 10.47
C GLU A 58 9.89 -34.74 9.14
N GLU A 59 8.91 -33.95 8.70
CA GLU A 59 8.29 -34.14 7.39
C GLU A 59 9.30 -33.86 6.27
N MET A 60 10.13 -32.82 6.45
CA MET A 60 11.20 -32.47 5.50
C MET A 60 12.26 -33.56 5.38
N LYS A 61 12.64 -34.20 6.49
CA LYS A 61 13.60 -35.33 6.49
C LYS A 61 13.11 -36.48 5.65
N LYS A 62 11.84 -36.88 5.83
CA LYS A 62 11.19 -37.93 5.03
C LYS A 62 11.21 -37.60 3.53
N TRP A 63 10.82 -36.36 3.18
CA TRP A 63 10.78 -35.93 1.78
C TRP A 63 12.16 -35.75 1.17
N LEU A 64 13.17 -35.38 1.99
CA LEU A 64 14.55 -35.29 1.56
C LEU A 64 15.09 -36.66 1.08
N GLU A 65 14.79 -37.74 1.79
CA GLU A 65 15.19 -39.08 1.38
C GLU A 65 14.58 -39.47 0.03
N VAL A 66 13.30 -39.19 -0.15
CA VAL A 66 12.61 -39.41 -1.43
C VAL A 66 13.22 -38.61 -2.56
N PHE A 67 13.50 -37.32 -2.29
CA PHE A 67 14.10 -36.41 -3.26
C PHE A 67 15.54 -36.80 -3.64
N VAL A 68 16.37 -37.10 -2.65
CA VAL A 68 17.78 -37.51 -2.87
C VAL A 68 17.86 -38.83 -3.66
N ASN A 69 16.95 -39.77 -3.40
CA ASN A 69 16.87 -41.00 -4.18
C ASN A 69 16.43 -40.76 -5.63
N GLY A 70 15.73 -39.66 -5.87
CA GLY A 70 15.22 -39.29 -7.19
C GLY A 70 16.16 -38.35 -8.00
N CYS A 71 17.05 -37.64 -7.38
CA CYS A 71 17.95 -36.71 -8.07
C CYS A 71 19.28 -36.45 -7.36
N THR A 72 20.23 -35.88 -8.12
CA THR A 72 21.57 -35.55 -7.64
C THR A 72 21.69 -34.17 -6.96
N ALA A 73 20.65 -33.38 -6.98
CA ALA A 73 20.68 -32.01 -6.46
C ALA A 73 20.37 -31.95 -4.96
N LYS A 74 21.34 -31.64 -4.14
CA LYS A 74 21.30 -31.73 -2.67
C LYS A 74 20.99 -30.41 -1.93
N LYS A 75 20.55 -29.32 -2.56
CA LYS A 75 20.36 -28.04 -1.86
C LYS A 75 18.95 -27.48 -1.96
N PHE A 76 18.07 -28.04 -1.15
CA PHE A 76 16.80 -27.40 -0.81
C PHE A 76 16.71 -27.19 0.70
N ALA A 77 16.92 -26.01 1.15
CA ALA A 77 16.53 -25.59 2.49
C ALA A 77 16.05 -24.14 2.39
N GLY A 78 14.75 -23.94 2.25
CA GLY A 78 14.19 -22.58 2.23
C GLY A 78 12.71 -22.55 1.91
N TYR A 79 12.10 -21.45 2.26
CA TYR A 79 10.72 -21.13 1.93
C TYR A 79 10.67 -20.52 0.51
N GLY A 80 10.07 -21.23 -0.44
CA GLY A 80 9.80 -20.67 -1.76
C GLY A 80 8.65 -19.67 -1.71
N PHE A 81 8.86 -18.49 -2.29
CA PHE A 81 7.83 -17.45 -2.34
C PHE A 81 6.74 -17.80 -3.36
N ASN A 82 5.46 -17.53 -3.02
CA ASN A 82 4.35 -17.80 -3.93
C ASN A 82 4.35 -16.80 -5.09
N LYS A 83 4.59 -17.29 -6.32
CA LYS A 83 4.68 -16.46 -7.52
C LYS A 83 3.39 -15.69 -7.80
N SER A 84 2.23 -16.33 -7.65
CA SER A 84 0.93 -15.68 -7.87
C SER A 84 0.71 -14.52 -6.90
N HIS A 85 1.11 -14.68 -5.65
CA HIS A 85 1.10 -13.61 -4.66
C HIS A 85 2.05 -12.48 -5.06
N GLY A 86 3.28 -12.81 -5.49
CA GLY A 86 4.26 -11.82 -5.96
C GLY A 86 3.77 -11.04 -7.17
N VAL A 87 3.13 -11.69 -8.14
CA VAL A 87 2.56 -11.03 -9.32
C VAL A 87 1.43 -10.07 -8.94
N GLY A 88 0.53 -10.49 -8.05
CA GLY A 88 -0.56 -9.63 -7.57
C GLY A 88 -0.03 -8.34 -6.91
N TYR A 89 0.94 -8.48 -6.00
CA TYR A 89 1.55 -7.31 -5.36
C TYR A 89 2.37 -6.46 -6.32
N ALA A 90 3.07 -7.05 -7.27
CA ALA A 90 3.81 -6.31 -8.28
C ALA A 90 2.89 -5.48 -9.18
N LEU A 91 1.71 -6.00 -9.53
CA LEU A 91 0.69 -5.26 -10.28
C LEU A 91 0.19 -4.05 -9.49
N LEU A 92 -0.20 -4.24 -8.21
CA LEU A 92 -0.63 -3.14 -7.35
C LEU A 92 0.48 -2.08 -7.15
N ALA A 93 1.74 -2.53 -6.98
CA ALA A 93 2.87 -1.62 -6.87
C ALA A 93 3.08 -0.82 -8.16
N TYR A 94 2.96 -1.47 -9.31
CA TYR A 94 3.04 -0.81 -10.61
C TYR A 94 1.91 0.22 -10.79
N GLU A 95 0.66 -0.17 -10.53
CA GLU A 95 -0.51 0.73 -10.64
C GLU A 95 -0.37 1.95 -9.75
N THR A 96 0.01 1.77 -8.49
CA THR A 96 0.22 2.88 -7.55
C THR A 96 1.39 3.78 -7.96
N ALA A 97 2.49 3.22 -8.47
CA ALA A 97 3.61 3.98 -8.98
C ALA A 97 3.22 4.76 -10.27
N TYR A 98 2.45 4.13 -11.16
CA TYR A 98 1.94 4.77 -12.37
C TYR A 98 1.03 5.97 -12.02
N LEU A 99 0.08 5.78 -11.10
CA LEU A 99 -0.80 6.85 -10.64
C LEU A 99 0.01 7.98 -9.99
N LYS A 100 0.99 7.66 -9.14
CA LYS A 100 1.86 8.67 -8.53
C LYS A 100 2.66 9.46 -9.57
N ALA A 101 3.12 8.82 -10.65
CA ALA A 101 3.93 9.46 -11.67
C ALA A 101 3.12 10.32 -12.67
N ASN A 102 1.89 9.89 -13.01
CA ASN A 102 1.10 10.52 -14.07
C ASN A 102 -0.05 11.40 -13.53
N TYR A 103 -0.50 11.15 -12.30
CA TYR A 103 -1.62 11.84 -11.62
C TYR A 103 -1.21 12.18 -10.19
N THR A 104 -0.07 12.87 -10.05
CA THR A 104 0.60 13.08 -8.75
C THR A 104 -0.29 13.81 -7.76
N THR A 105 -0.98 14.87 -8.20
CA THR A 105 -1.83 15.70 -7.33
C THR A 105 -3.05 14.93 -6.84
N GLU A 106 -3.73 14.20 -7.73
CA GLU A 106 -4.87 13.36 -7.38
C GLU A 106 -4.46 12.20 -6.48
N PHE A 107 -3.32 11.58 -6.78
CA PHE A 107 -2.78 10.48 -5.98
C PHE A 107 -2.47 10.94 -4.55
N LEU A 108 -1.78 12.07 -4.38
CA LEU A 108 -1.46 12.62 -3.06
C LEU A 108 -2.72 13.10 -2.32
N CYS A 109 -3.67 13.70 -3.03
CA CYS A 109 -4.96 14.07 -2.45
C CYS A 109 -5.74 12.84 -1.93
N ALA A 110 -5.77 11.75 -2.69
CA ALA A 110 -6.40 10.50 -2.28
C ALA A 110 -5.70 9.88 -1.05
N LYS A 111 -4.36 9.93 -1.01
CA LYS A 111 -3.55 9.48 0.13
C LYS A 111 -3.84 10.32 1.38
N LEU A 112 -3.92 11.65 1.26
CA LEU A 112 -4.28 12.55 2.36
C LEU A 112 -5.68 12.25 2.92
N ARG A 113 -6.68 12.01 2.06
CA ARG A 113 -8.01 11.57 2.49
C ARG A 113 -7.98 10.27 3.26
N HIS A 114 -7.21 9.29 2.77
CA HIS A 114 -7.11 7.99 3.42
C HIS A 114 -6.40 8.08 4.79
N SER A 115 -5.43 8.97 4.93
CA SER A 115 -4.69 9.16 6.18
C SER A 115 -5.57 9.62 7.35
N GLU A 116 -6.74 10.24 7.09
CA GLU A 116 -7.70 10.65 8.14
C GLU A 116 -8.19 9.49 8.99
N THR A 117 -8.20 8.27 8.45
CA THR A 117 -8.65 7.06 9.14
C THR A 117 -7.53 6.30 9.84
N HIS A 118 -6.27 6.75 9.66
CA HIS A 118 -5.11 6.07 10.25
C HIS A 118 -4.95 6.44 11.74
N PRO A 119 -4.51 5.52 12.62
CA PRO A 119 -4.22 5.83 14.03
C PRO A 119 -3.26 7.01 14.19
N ASP A 120 -2.18 7.04 13.40
CA ASP A 120 -1.14 8.07 13.41
C ASP A 120 -1.37 9.13 12.31
N LYS A 121 -2.61 9.58 12.16
CA LYS A 121 -3.05 10.43 11.04
C LYS A 121 -2.22 11.69 10.85
N PHE A 122 -1.82 12.37 11.94
CA PHE A 122 -1.07 13.64 11.83
C PHE A 122 0.35 13.44 11.33
N GLU A 123 1.01 12.36 11.75
CA GLU A 123 2.34 12.00 11.25
C GLU A 123 2.28 11.63 9.76
N GLN A 124 1.29 10.81 9.38
CA GLN A 124 1.04 10.45 7.98
C GLN A 124 0.74 11.68 7.12
N MET A 125 -0.12 12.59 7.57
CA MET A 125 -0.42 13.83 6.85
C MET A 125 0.82 14.70 6.70
N SER A 126 1.63 14.87 7.75
CA SER A 126 2.88 15.64 7.68
C SER A 126 3.84 15.07 6.65
N ALA A 127 4.01 13.76 6.62
CA ALA A 127 4.86 13.10 5.64
C ALA A 127 4.33 13.29 4.21
N LEU A 128 3.01 13.20 4.00
CA LEU A 128 2.39 13.40 2.69
C LEU A 128 2.45 14.86 2.21
N VAL A 129 2.30 15.82 3.14
CA VAL A 129 2.49 17.26 2.82
C VAL A 129 3.94 17.54 2.43
N TYR A 130 4.91 16.91 3.12
CA TYR A 130 6.31 17.02 2.73
C TYR A 130 6.56 16.38 1.37
N ASP A 131 6.00 15.19 1.12
CA ASP A 131 6.10 14.49 -0.19
C ASP A 131 5.52 15.37 -1.32
N ALA A 132 4.37 16.03 -1.08
CA ALA A 132 3.76 16.96 -2.05
C ALA A 132 4.71 18.11 -2.44
N LYS A 133 5.41 18.70 -1.48
CA LYS A 133 6.40 19.76 -1.74
C LYS A 133 7.53 19.31 -2.65
N LEU A 134 7.98 18.04 -2.56
CA LEU A 134 9.01 17.50 -3.44
C LEU A 134 8.56 17.42 -4.90
N PHE A 135 7.26 17.38 -5.16
CA PHE A 135 6.66 17.41 -6.49
C PHE A 135 6.17 18.81 -6.90
N ASN A 136 6.53 19.87 -6.14
CA ASN A 136 6.04 21.23 -6.34
C ASN A 136 4.51 21.34 -6.29
N ILE A 137 3.88 20.54 -5.41
CA ILE A 137 2.45 20.60 -5.11
C ILE A 137 2.29 21.22 -3.73
N GLU A 138 1.46 22.26 -3.64
CA GLU A 138 1.17 22.95 -2.40
C GLU A 138 -0.13 22.44 -1.80
N VAL A 139 -0.09 22.09 -0.51
CA VAL A 139 -1.31 21.85 0.28
C VAL A 139 -1.70 23.18 0.90
N VAL A 140 -2.71 23.82 0.32
CA VAL A 140 -3.17 25.14 0.77
C VAL A 140 -3.97 25.03 2.06
N PRO A 141 -3.86 26.03 2.97
CA PRO A 141 -4.59 26.03 4.24
C PRO A 141 -6.10 25.87 4.06
N PRO A 142 -6.78 25.31 5.07
CA PRO A 142 -8.22 25.18 5.03
C PRO A 142 -8.89 26.56 4.97
N ARG A 143 -9.91 26.68 4.14
CA ARG A 143 -10.71 27.93 4.01
C ARG A 143 -12.17 27.61 4.22
N ILE A 144 -12.79 28.30 5.17
CA ILE A 144 -14.22 28.15 5.45
C ILE A 144 -15.05 28.53 4.21
N SER A 145 -14.63 29.55 3.46
CA SER A 145 -15.30 30.01 2.24
C SER A 145 -15.38 28.96 1.12
N VAL A 146 -14.45 28.02 1.07
CA VAL A 146 -14.43 26.94 0.06
C VAL A 146 -15.24 25.72 0.51
N GLY A 147 -15.52 25.60 1.81
CA GLY A 147 -16.39 24.58 2.39
C GLY A 147 -15.97 23.13 2.14
N ASN A 148 -14.71 22.88 1.79
CA ASN A 148 -14.22 21.54 1.51
C ASN A 148 -14.20 20.70 2.78
N LYS A 149 -15.09 19.71 2.83
CA LYS A 149 -15.16 18.75 3.93
C LYS A 149 -13.87 17.96 4.03
N ASP A 150 -13.46 17.36 2.91
CA ASP A 150 -12.29 16.51 2.79
C ASP A 150 -11.24 17.19 1.92
N PHE A 151 -10.01 16.69 1.92
CA PHE A 151 -8.99 17.18 0.97
C PHE A 151 -9.53 17.16 -0.46
N ALA A 152 -9.24 18.17 -1.24
CA ALA A 152 -9.70 18.28 -2.61
C ALA A 152 -8.61 18.85 -3.53
N VAL A 153 -8.53 18.30 -4.73
CA VAL A 153 -7.70 18.89 -5.79
C VAL A 153 -8.32 20.20 -6.22
N VAL A 154 -7.53 21.27 -6.20
CA VAL A 154 -7.92 22.60 -6.69
C VAL A 154 -7.49 22.76 -8.15
N ASP A 155 -6.25 22.39 -8.42
CA ASP A 155 -5.64 22.34 -9.75
C ASP A 155 -4.41 21.40 -9.71
N ASP A 156 -3.66 21.35 -10.81
CA ASP A 156 -2.51 20.45 -10.97
C ASP A 156 -1.41 20.63 -9.91
N LYS A 157 -1.41 21.75 -9.18
CA LYS A 157 -0.37 22.10 -8.19
C LYS A 157 -0.89 22.40 -6.80
N HIS A 158 -2.20 22.40 -6.60
CA HIS A 158 -2.78 22.78 -5.31
C HIS A 158 -3.80 21.76 -4.83
N ILE A 159 -3.64 21.34 -3.56
CA ILE A 159 -4.58 20.49 -2.83
C ILE A 159 -5.14 21.34 -1.67
N ALA A 160 -6.44 21.53 -1.62
CA ALA A 160 -7.10 22.16 -0.49
C ALA A 160 -7.12 21.23 0.72
N PHE A 161 -6.74 21.75 1.89
CA PHE A 161 -6.80 21.03 3.14
C PHE A 161 -8.26 20.82 3.58
N GLY A 162 -8.62 19.58 3.97
CA GLY A 162 -9.96 19.23 4.43
C GLY A 162 -10.25 19.75 5.83
N LEU A 163 -11.39 20.41 6.03
CA LEU A 163 -11.81 20.89 7.34
C LEU A 163 -12.00 19.75 8.36
N SER A 164 -12.40 18.55 7.91
CA SER A 164 -12.56 17.36 8.75
C SER A 164 -11.24 16.83 9.34
N ALA A 165 -10.12 17.18 8.73
CA ALA A 165 -8.80 16.77 9.17
C ALA A 165 -8.25 17.61 10.33
N LEU A 166 -8.84 18.81 10.57
CA LEU A 166 -8.44 19.68 11.66
C LEU A 166 -8.74 19.05 13.03
N LYS A 167 -7.82 19.24 13.96
CA LYS A 167 -7.99 18.77 15.33
C LYS A 167 -9.14 19.53 15.99
N GLY A 168 -10.12 18.81 16.53
CA GLY A 168 -11.29 19.42 17.20
C GLY A 168 -12.46 19.74 16.28
N VAL A 169 -12.32 19.58 14.96
CA VAL A 169 -13.40 19.83 13.99
C VAL A 169 -14.02 18.48 13.54
N GLY A 170 -15.18 18.16 14.10
CA GLY A 170 -15.89 16.92 13.77
C GLY A 170 -16.68 17.01 12.45
N LYS A 171 -16.97 15.86 11.84
CA LYS A 171 -17.73 15.76 10.56
C LYS A 171 -19.10 16.47 10.62
N THR A 172 -19.78 16.46 11.78
CA THR A 172 -21.07 17.14 11.97
C THR A 172 -20.92 18.66 11.88
N ALA A 173 -19.86 19.21 12.48
CA ALA A 173 -19.57 20.65 12.43
C ALA A 173 -19.23 21.09 11.01
N VAL A 174 -18.41 20.31 10.28
CA VAL A 174 -18.10 20.58 8.87
C VAL A 174 -19.35 20.55 8.00
N THR A 175 -20.26 19.62 8.25
CA THR A 175 -21.52 19.55 7.49
C THR A 175 -22.39 20.78 7.76
N ALA A 176 -22.45 21.25 9.00
CA ALA A 176 -23.15 22.47 9.37
C ALA A 176 -22.53 23.73 8.72
N LEU A 177 -21.18 23.83 8.79
CA LEU A 177 -20.42 24.91 8.12
C LEU A 177 -20.67 24.92 6.62
N SER A 178 -20.58 23.78 5.96
CA SER A 178 -20.81 23.67 4.50
C SER A 178 -22.22 24.13 4.10
N LYS A 179 -23.21 23.93 4.97
CA LYS A 179 -24.57 24.41 4.73
C LYS A 179 -24.63 25.95 4.83
N ILE A 180 -24.02 26.51 5.86
CA ILE A 180 -24.00 27.98 6.08
C ILE A 180 -23.26 28.69 4.95
N VAL A 181 -22.11 28.15 4.53
CA VAL A 181 -21.31 28.71 3.43
C VAL A 181 -22.09 28.71 2.10
N LYS A 182 -22.86 27.68 1.83
CA LYS A 182 -23.74 27.63 0.64
C LYS A 182 -24.83 28.68 0.66
N GLU A 183 -25.21 29.20 1.80
CA GLU A 183 -26.17 30.30 1.97
C GLU A 183 -25.53 31.69 1.77
N ASN A 184 -24.27 31.75 1.25
CA ASN A 184 -23.48 32.96 0.97
C ASN A 184 -23.37 33.93 2.15
N LYS A 185 -23.20 33.39 3.33
CA LYS A 185 -23.02 34.21 4.53
C LYS A 185 -21.59 34.71 4.67
N THR A 186 -21.45 35.93 5.16
CA THR A 186 -20.16 36.52 5.51
C THR A 186 -19.61 35.83 6.77
N PHE A 187 -18.33 36.06 7.06
CA PHE A 187 -17.70 35.53 8.28
C PHE A 187 -18.42 36.02 9.54
N ASP A 188 -18.84 37.28 9.58
CA ASP A 188 -19.59 37.86 10.70
C ASP A 188 -20.95 37.18 10.88
N GLU A 189 -21.68 36.90 9.81
CA GLU A 189 -22.96 36.17 9.86
C GLU A 189 -22.78 34.74 10.37
N ILE A 190 -21.65 34.07 10.00
CA ILE A 190 -21.33 32.74 10.54
C ILE A 190 -21.06 32.82 12.04
N LEU A 191 -20.29 33.82 12.50
CA LEU A 191 -20.03 34.05 13.92
C LEU A 191 -21.33 34.28 14.71
N TRP A 192 -22.22 35.15 14.18
CA TRP A 192 -23.53 35.41 14.81
C TRP A 192 -24.39 34.17 14.86
N ALA A 193 -24.47 33.39 13.78
CA ALA A 193 -25.25 32.15 13.73
C ALA A 193 -24.71 31.07 14.70
N VAL A 194 -23.42 31.11 15.03
CA VAL A 194 -22.87 30.24 16.07
C VAL A 194 -23.17 30.76 17.47
N ALA A 195 -23.10 32.08 17.66
CA ALA A 195 -23.31 32.72 18.96
C ALA A 195 -24.77 32.63 19.42
N ASP A 196 -25.75 32.72 18.52
CA ASP A 196 -27.17 32.64 18.83
C ASP A 196 -27.70 31.20 18.99
N GLY A 197 -26.83 30.20 18.79
CA GLY A 197 -27.15 28.77 18.92
C GLY A 197 -28.01 28.18 17.79
N THR A 198 -28.22 28.89 16.70
CA THR A 198 -28.99 28.39 15.53
C THR A 198 -28.25 27.31 14.78
N THR A 199 -26.94 27.16 15.00
CA THR A 199 -26.09 26.16 14.34
C THR A 199 -25.64 25.09 15.32
N LYS A 200 -25.37 23.88 14.80
CA LYS A 200 -24.75 22.78 15.58
C LYS A 200 -23.21 22.92 15.66
N ILE A 201 -22.70 24.14 15.70
CA ILE A 201 -21.28 24.45 15.76
C ILE A 201 -20.99 24.97 17.16
N SER A 202 -20.11 24.33 17.90
CA SER A 202 -19.71 24.80 19.23
C SER A 202 -18.64 25.88 19.13
N SER A 203 -18.54 26.74 20.17
CA SER A 203 -17.48 27.74 20.30
C SER A 203 -16.08 27.11 20.21
N ALA A 204 -15.89 25.90 20.74
CA ALA A 204 -14.62 25.16 20.65
C ALA A 204 -14.24 24.84 19.20
N VAL A 205 -15.21 24.52 18.34
CA VAL A 205 -14.98 24.29 16.91
C VAL A 205 -14.58 25.61 16.22
N MET A 206 -15.24 26.71 16.55
CA MET A 206 -14.87 28.02 16.01
C MET A 206 -13.46 28.44 16.41
N THR A 207 -13.06 28.19 17.66
CA THR A 207 -11.68 28.46 18.11
C THR A 207 -10.65 27.60 17.35
N ALA A 208 -11.02 26.39 16.93
CA ALA A 208 -10.13 25.53 16.15
C ALA A 208 -10.06 25.92 14.67
N LEU A 209 -10.97 26.77 14.18
CA LEU A 209 -11.04 27.26 12.80
C LEU A 209 -10.40 28.65 12.60
N ILE A 210 -10.12 29.37 13.69
CA ILE A 210 -9.41 30.65 13.75
C ILE A 210 -7.93 30.41 14.00
#